data_65c823c3e55612a811262a1d4292d254
#
_entry.id   65c823c3e55612a811262a1d4292d254
#
_cell.length_a   1.000
_cell.length_b   1.000
_cell.length_c   1.000
_cell.angle_alpha   90.00
_cell.angle_beta   90.00
_cell.angle_gamma   90.00
#
_symmetry.space_group_name_H-M   'P 1'
#
loop_
_entity.id
_entity.type
_entity.pdbx_description
1 polymer ?
#
loop_
_entity_poly.entity_id
_entity_poly.type
_entity_poly.pdbx_seq_one_letter_code
_entity_poly.pdbx_strand_id
1 'polypeptide(L)'
;MSQTTSLRNGDIIVASQFDTKVNALLAERTGLAVRDVPPGPLTALPRGADVLFALPAPKGQTLLQTPAPAGWSEVRWVQLASVGIDYYPDWLFDGPVVTSARGTASVAIAEYVLAAIFTAAKHIPEIWLDQASDWRRLTLGLVQGTTLGLYGFGSIGRALAQRALALGIKVVALRRSDEPFGVDGVERVGSLDQLLARSDHLVLAAPSTAETRHAISRASLAHARPGLHLINIARGNLVDHQALLDALNEGKVALATLDVTDPEPLPAGHAFYGHPRVRLSPHISPSTDQIVPALIDKFVLNLDRFLSLIHI
;
A
#
# COMPACT_ATOMS: atom_id res chain seq x y z
N MET A 1 12.94 -18.44 37.10
CA MET A 1 11.49 -18.63 37.03
C MET A 1 10.87 -17.25 36.83
N SER A 2 10.63 -16.84 35.58
CA SER A 2 10.02 -15.58 35.27
C SER A 2 8.51 -15.72 35.44
N GLN A 3 7.93 -14.98 36.37
CA GLN A 3 6.48 -14.91 36.55
C GLN A 3 5.88 -14.20 35.33
N THR A 4 5.26 -14.93 34.44
CA THR A 4 4.42 -14.39 33.38
C THR A 4 3.14 -13.87 34.02
N THR A 5 3.14 -12.61 34.45
CA THR A 5 1.95 -11.94 34.97
C THR A 5 0.97 -11.80 33.80
N SER A 6 -0.15 -12.52 33.84
CA SER A 6 -1.22 -12.32 32.86
C SER A 6 -1.77 -10.90 33.02
N LEU A 7 -1.61 -10.06 31.99
CA LEU A 7 -2.18 -8.74 31.96
C LEU A 7 -3.71 -8.83 31.98
N ARG A 8 -4.35 -8.08 32.89
CA ARG A 8 -5.77 -7.84 32.83
C ARG A 8 -6.01 -6.62 31.95
N ASN A 9 -7.08 -6.62 31.17
CA ASN A 9 -7.43 -5.48 30.27
C ASN A 9 -7.38 -4.11 30.96
N GLY A 10 -7.63 -4.02 32.28
CA GLY A 10 -7.63 -2.75 33.02
C GLY A 10 -6.26 -2.12 33.30
N ASP A 11 -5.16 -2.87 33.09
CA ASP A 11 -3.81 -2.43 33.46
C ASP A 11 -3.00 -1.96 32.26
N ILE A 12 -3.51 -2.11 31.01
CA ILE A 12 -2.78 -1.79 29.78
C ILE A 12 -2.94 -0.32 29.43
N ILE A 13 -1.81 0.35 29.23
CA ILE A 13 -1.73 1.73 28.76
C ILE A 13 -1.26 1.76 27.30
N VAL A 14 -2.09 2.35 26.43
CA VAL A 14 -1.79 2.57 25.01
C VAL A 14 -1.31 4.00 24.81
N ALA A 15 -0.07 4.19 24.39
CA ALA A 15 0.39 5.44 23.82
C ALA A 15 -0.04 5.50 22.35
N SER A 16 -0.75 6.52 21.93
CA SER A 16 -1.26 6.62 20.57
C SER A 16 -0.90 7.94 19.92
N GLN A 17 -0.39 7.87 18.70
CA GLN A 17 -0.03 9.04 17.89
C GLN A 17 -1.20 9.60 17.08
N PHE A 18 -2.39 9.03 17.20
CA PHE A 18 -3.59 9.55 16.57
C PHE A 18 -4.16 10.74 17.31
N ASP A 19 -5.08 11.46 16.66
CA ASP A 19 -5.78 12.58 17.29
C ASP A 19 -6.76 12.13 18.38
N THR A 20 -7.21 13.06 19.18
CA THR A 20 -8.07 12.81 20.33
C THR A 20 -9.40 12.14 19.96
N LYS A 21 -9.95 12.38 18.75
CA LYS A 21 -11.19 11.71 18.31
C LYS A 21 -10.98 10.23 18.06
N VAL A 22 -9.91 9.89 17.34
CA VAL A 22 -9.53 8.50 17.07
C VAL A 22 -9.18 7.79 18.37
N ASN A 23 -8.47 8.46 19.28
CA ASN A 23 -8.07 7.91 20.57
C ASN A 23 -9.28 7.67 21.49
N ALA A 24 -10.28 8.56 21.48
CA ALA A 24 -11.53 8.34 22.20
C ALA A 24 -12.29 7.11 21.66
N LEU A 25 -12.38 6.96 20.34
CA LEU A 25 -13.00 5.79 19.71
C LEU A 25 -12.23 4.49 20.01
N LEU A 26 -10.90 4.55 20.02
CA LEU A 26 -10.06 3.41 20.39
C LEU A 26 -10.29 3.01 21.85
N ALA A 27 -10.35 3.98 22.77
CA ALA A 27 -10.63 3.75 24.18
C ALA A 27 -12.01 3.13 24.39
N GLU A 28 -13.04 3.65 23.71
CA GLU A 28 -14.41 3.11 23.75
C GLU A 28 -14.46 1.65 23.27
N ARG A 29 -13.79 1.35 22.15
CA ARG A 29 -13.81 0.01 21.52
C ARG A 29 -13.01 -1.04 22.29
N THR A 30 -11.97 -0.63 23.01
CA THR A 30 -11.05 -1.55 23.71
C THR A 30 -11.25 -1.59 25.22
N GLY A 31 -11.82 -0.54 25.82
CA GLY A 31 -11.85 -0.34 27.27
C GLY A 31 -10.49 -0.04 27.90
N LEU A 32 -9.45 0.26 27.07
CA LEU A 32 -8.09 0.52 27.52
C LEU A 32 -7.86 1.99 27.87
N ALA A 33 -6.84 2.25 28.70
CA ALA A 33 -6.35 3.60 28.95
C ALA A 33 -5.51 4.08 27.75
N VAL A 34 -6.07 4.95 26.91
CA VAL A 34 -5.36 5.57 25.77
C VAL A 34 -4.80 6.92 26.19
N ARG A 35 -3.52 7.14 25.89
CA ARG A 35 -2.79 8.39 26.14
C ARG A 35 -2.28 8.97 24.82
N ASP A 36 -2.63 10.23 24.57
CA ASP A 36 -2.19 10.94 23.37
C ASP A 36 -0.68 11.19 23.45
N VAL A 37 0.02 10.88 22.37
CA VAL A 37 1.41 11.26 22.14
C VAL A 37 1.52 11.97 20.79
N PRO A 38 2.46 12.92 20.62
CA PRO A 38 2.55 13.67 19.38
C PRO A 38 2.87 12.75 18.18
N PRO A 39 2.35 13.08 16.97
CA PRO A 39 2.80 12.43 15.75
C PRO A 39 4.26 12.81 15.44
N GLY A 40 4.98 11.90 14.77
CA GLY A 40 6.39 12.11 14.42
C GLY A 40 7.37 11.62 15.49
N PRO A 41 8.56 12.24 15.62
CA PRO A 41 9.59 11.80 16.56
C PRO A 41 9.12 11.87 18.00
N LEU A 42 9.25 10.76 18.73
CA LEU A 42 8.93 10.69 20.14
C LEU A 42 10.18 10.92 20.98
N THR A 43 10.11 11.79 22.00
CA THR A 43 11.17 12.00 22.98
C THR A 43 10.93 11.20 24.26
N ALA A 44 9.67 10.99 24.63
CA ALA A 44 9.26 10.20 25.78
C ALA A 44 7.90 9.55 25.54
N LEU A 45 7.65 8.44 26.21
CA LEU A 45 6.36 7.77 26.28
C LEU A 45 5.71 8.03 27.66
N PRO A 46 4.38 7.95 27.76
CA PRO A 46 3.71 7.93 29.06
C PRO A 46 4.25 6.80 29.93
N ARG A 47 4.42 7.09 31.22
CA ARG A 47 4.90 6.07 32.19
C ARG A 47 3.97 4.85 32.18
N GLY A 48 4.54 3.67 32.09
CA GLY A 48 3.82 2.40 32.06
C GLY A 48 3.11 2.13 30.73
N ALA A 49 3.51 2.76 29.63
CA ALA A 49 2.96 2.46 28.31
C ALA A 49 3.39 1.08 27.84
N ASP A 50 2.45 0.14 27.78
CA ASP A 50 2.67 -1.22 27.29
C ASP A 50 2.59 -1.34 25.78
N VAL A 51 1.80 -0.45 25.15
CA VAL A 51 1.47 -0.50 23.72
C VAL A 51 1.73 0.86 23.08
N LEU A 52 2.35 0.85 21.90
CA LEU A 52 2.44 2.03 21.03
C LEU A 52 1.57 1.81 19.78
N PHE A 53 0.60 2.68 19.52
CA PHE A 53 -0.09 2.78 18.25
C PHE A 53 0.57 3.87 17.40
N ALA A 54 1.45 3.44 16.49
CA ALA A 54 2.38 4.31 15.80
C ALA A 54 1.88 4.74 14.42
N LEU A 55 1.94 6.05 14.15
CA LEU A 55 1.77 6.61 12.80
C LEU A 55 3.10 6.56 12.02
N PRO A 56 3.04 6.41 10.68
CA PRO A 56 4.23 6.58 9.86
C PRO A 56 4.75 8.01 9.95
N ALA A 57 6.04 8.19 9.70
CA ALA A 57 6.62 9.52 9.58
C ALA A 57 5.86 10.37 8.55
N PRO A 58 5.64 11.66 8.78
CA PRO A 58 5.18 12.57 7.75
C PRO A 58 6.08 12.52 6.52
N LYS A 59 5.48 12.62 5.32
CA LYS A 59 6.25 12.61 4.07
C LYS A 59 7.37 13.65 4.09
N GLY A 60 8.56 13.22 3.66
CA GLY A 60 9.75 14.08 3.65
C GLY A 60 10.50 14.18 4.99
N GLN A 61 10.03 13.54 6.06
CA GLN A 61 10.74 13.42 7.33
C GLN A 61 11.33 12.03 7.49
N THR A 62 12.63 11.95 7.67
CA THR A 62 13.30 10.68 7.96
C THR A 62 13.36 10.49 9.46
N LEU A 63 12.54 9.60 10.01
CA LEU A 63 12.60 9.21 11.44
C LEU A 63 13.67 8.16 11.73
N LEU A 64 14.27 7.58 10.69
CA LEU A 64 15.17 6.42 10.77
C LEU A 64 16.37 6.61 11.73
N GLN A 65 16.78 7.85 11.96
CA GLN A 65 17.96 8.17 12.80
C GLN A 65 17.59 8.75 14.17
N THR A 66 16.31 8.78 14.55
CA THR A 66 15.93 9.27 15.87
C THR A 66 16.26 8.23 16.93
N PRO A 67 16.72 8.65 18.14
CA PRO A 67 16.92 7.71 19.24
C PRO A 67 15.59 7.20 19.78
N ALA A 68 15.61 6.04 20.43
CA ALA A 68 14.44 5.51 21.13
C ALA A 68 14.00 6.49 22.24
N PRO A 69 12.69 6.71 22.41
CA PRO A 69 12.17 7.62 23.42
C PRO A 69 12.40 7.08 24.84
N ALA A 70 12.42 7.99 25.84
CA ALA A 70 12.40 7.56 27.23
C ALA A 70 11.14 6.71 27.50
N GLY A 71 11.30 5.61 28.24
CA GLY A 71 10.23 4.65 28.52
C GLY A 71 10.03 3.55 27.46
N TRP A 72 10.85 3.55 26.40
CA TRP A 72 10.75 2.52 25.34
C TRP A 72 10.86 1.09 25.84
N SER A 73 11.71 0.81 26.82
CA SER A 73 11.91 -0.52 27.39
C SER A 73 10.67 -1.12 28.08
N GLU A 74 9.64 -0.32 28.35
CA GLU A 74 8.38 -0.76 28.94
C GLU A 74 7.39 -1.23 27.86
N VAL A 75 7.57 -0.83 26.58
CA VAL A 75 6.69 -1.17 25.47
C VAL A 75 6.84 -2.66 25.10
N ARG A 76 5.73 -3.37 25.04
CA ARG A 76 5.66 -4.80 24.76
C ARG A 76 5.07 -5.09 23.39
N TRP A 77 4.23 -4.20 22.88
CA TRP A 77 3.60 -4.33 21.58
C TRP A 77 3.52 -3.01 20.84
N VAL A 78 3.79 -3.05 19.55
CA VAL A 78 3.59 -1.92 18.63
C VAL A 78 2.60 -2.32 17.55
N GLN A 79 1.53 -1.54 17.38
CA GLN A 79 0.65 -1.58 16.22
C GLN A 79 1.03 -0.43 15.28
N LEU A 80 1.45 -0.76 14.07
CA LEU A 80 1.70 0.24 13.02
C LEU A 80 0.40 0.60 12.32
N ALA A 81 0.21 1.88 12.01
CA ALA A 81 -0.93 2.37 11.22
C ALA A 81 -0.73 2.20 9.71
N SER A 82 0.40 1.66 9.27
CA SER A 82 0.70 1.38 7.86
C SER A 82 1.08 -0.09 7.64
N VAL A 83 1.10 -0.49 6.36
CA VAL A 83 1.62 -1.80 5.94
C VAL A 83 3.13 -1.71 5.71
N GLY A 84 3.61 -0.61 5.12
CA GLY A 84 5.03 -0.36 4.92
C GLY A 84 5.71 -0.03 6.23
N ILE A 85 6.91 -0.57 6.41
CA ILE A 85 7.74 -0.40 7.62
C ILE A 85 8.86 0.62 7.42
N ASP A 86 9.10 1.03 6.22
CA ASP A 86 10.17 1.93 5.74
C ASP A 86 10.01 3.40 6.20
N TYR A 87 8.93 3.71 6.93
CA TYR A 87 8.62 5.04 7.48
C TYR A 87 8.79 5.12 9.01
N TYR A 88 9.38 4.07 9.61
CA TYR A 88 9.57 3.99 11.06
C TYR A 88 11.05 3.83 11.39
N PRO A 89 11.49 4.32 12.57
CA PRO A 89 12.88 4.17 13.01
C PRO A 89 13.21 2.71 13.37
N ASP A 90 14.46 2.31 13.19
CA ASP A 90 14.91 0.94 13.40
C ASP A 90 14.70 0.45 14.85
N TRP A 91 14.88 1.34 15.84
CA TRP A 91 14.67 0.99 17.25
C TRP A 91 13.25 0.51 17.56
N LEU A 92 12.26 0.90 16.73
CA LEU A 92 10.86 0.50 16.92
C LEU A 92 10.68 -1.02 16.75
N PHE A 93 11.57 -1.66 16.03
CA PHE A 93 11.56 -3.11 15.78
C PHE A 93 12.44 -3.89 16.76
N ASP A 94 13.11 -3.20 17.70
CA ASP A 94 13.99 -3.84 18.68
C ASP A 94 13.25 -3.97 20.04
N GLY A 95 12.96 -5.20 20.41
CA GLY A 95 12.34 -5.61 21.68
C GLY A 95 10.86 -5.95 21.62
N PRO A 96 9.93 -5.05 21.27
CA PRO A 96 8.49 -5.35 21.28
C PRO A 96 8.04 -6.24 20.13
N VAL A 97 6.89 -6.88 20.29
CA VAL A 97 6.17 -7.48 19.16
C VAL A 97 5.64 -6.36 18.27
N VAL A 98 5.87 -6.43 16.95
CA VAL A 98 5.40 -5.41 16.00
C VAL A 98 4.37 -6.02 15.05
N THR A 99 3.24 -5.35 14.92
CA THR A 99 2.18 -5.71 13.97
C THR A 99 1.86 -4.54 13.05
N SER A 100 1.48 -4.84 11.81
CA SER A 100 1.17 -3.82 10.80
C SER A 100 -0.33 -3.75 10.50
N ALA A 101 -0.74 -2.68 9.82
CA ALA A 101 -2.10 -2.48 9.33
C ALA A 101 -2.43 -3.32 8.08
N ARG A 102 -1.79 -4.47 7.90
CA ARG A 102 -2.00 -5.33 6.73
C ARG A 102 -3.47 -5.71 6.57
N GLY A 103 -4.03 -5.39 5.42
CA GLY A 103 -5.40 -5.70 5.05
C GLY A 103 -6.37 -4.52 5.15
N THR A 104 -6.11 -3.50 5.97
CA THR A 104 -7.04 -2.39 6.24
C THR A 104 -7.39 -1.56 5.01
N ALA A 105 -6.43 -1.31 4.12
CA ALA A 105 -6.63 -0.53 2.90
C ALA A 105 -6.77 -1.37 1.63
N SER A 106 -6.83 -2.71 1.74
CA SER A 106 -6.77 -3.57 0.55
C SER A 106 -7.91 -3.36 -0.42
N VAL A 107 -9.11 -3.08 0.08
CA VAL A 107 -10.30 -2.82 -0.75
C VAL A 107 -10.17 -1.47 -1.45
N ALA A 108 -9.86 -0.41 -0.71
CA ALA A 108 -9.70 0.93 -1.26
C ALA A 108 -8.64 0.97 -2.38
N ILE A 109 -7.49 0.35 -2.15
CA ILE A 109 -6.44 0.26 -3.16
C ILE A 109 -6.90 -0.56 -4.39
N ALA A 110 -7.63 -1.66 -4.18
CA ALA A 110 -8.18 -2.44 -5.29
C ALA A 110 -9.17 -1.62 -6.14
N GLU A 111 -10.02 -0.83 -5.50
CA GLU A 111 -10.97 0.07 -6.16
C GLU A 111 -10.25 1.18 -6.92
N TYR A 112 -9.20 1.78 -6.33
CA TYR A 112 -8.35 2.75 -7.01
C TYR A 112 -7.75 2.17 -8.30
N VAL A 113 -7.20 0.96 -8.25
CA VAL A 113 -6.62 0.28 -9.42
C VAL A 113 -7.69 0.02 -10.49
N LEU A 114 -8.86 -0.48 -10.11
CA LEU A 114 -9.96 -0.70 -11.04
C LEU A 114 -10.45 0.61 -11.66
N ALA A 115 -10.57 1.67 -10.87
CA ALA A 115 -10.89 3.00 -11.37
C ALA A 115 -9.88 3.48 -12.40
N ALA A 116 -8.57 3.28 -12.16
CA ALA A 116 -7.51 3.61 -13.11
C ALA A 116 -7.64 2.82 -14.42
N ILE A 117 -7.95 1.50 -14.35
CA ILE A 117 -8.17 0.64 -15.52
C ILE A 117 -9.40 1.12 -16.31
N PHE A 118 -10.53 1.38 -15.66
CA PHE A 118 -11.73 1.88 -16.34
C PHE A 118 -11.51 3.27 -16.92
N THR A 119 -10.87 4.18 -16.19
CA THR A 119 -10.52 5.53 -16.65
C THR A 119 -9.71 5.46 -17.94
N ALA A 120 -8.69 4.61 -17.98
CA ALA A 120 -7.87 4.39 -19.18
C ALA A 120 -8.71 3.84 -20.35
N ALA A 121 -9.46 2.76 -20.13
CA ALA A 121 -10.23 2.10 -21.16
C ALA A 121 -11.39 2.95 -21.70
N LYS A 122 -11.98 3.82 -20.87
CA LYS A 122 -13.13 4.64 -21.21
C LYS A 122 -12.75 6.09 -21.56
N HIS A 123 -11.45 6.41 -21.58
CA HIS A 123 -10.95 7.77 -21.84
C HIS A 123 -11.62 8.84 -20.96
N ILE A 124 -11.74 8.56 -19.66
CA ILE A 124 -12.29 9.49 -18.68
C ILE A 124 -11.12 10.37 -18.16
N PRO A 125 -11.31 11.72 -18.04
CA PRO A 125 -12.55 12.50 -18.28
C PRO A 125 -12.72 13.00 -19.72
N GLU A 126 -11.83 12.68 -20.65
CA GLU A 126 -11.75 13.27 -21.99
C GLU A 126 -13.01 13.05 -22.85
N ILE A 127 -13.92 12.15 -22.43
CA ILE A 127 -15.19 11.89 -23.09
C ILE A 127 -16.31 12.85 -22.68
N TRP A 128 -16.13 13.59 -21.58
CA TRP A 128 -17.14 14.55 -21.13
C TRP A 128 -17.14 15.79 -22.01
N LEU A 129 -18.31 16.34 -22.26
CA LEU A 129 -18.51 17.47 -23.18
C LEU A 129 -18.78 18.74 -22.38
N ASP A 130 -18.05 19.81 -22.69
CA ASP A 130 -18.28 21.12 -22.12
C ASP A 130 -19.19 21.98 -23.03
N GLN A 131 -19.27 21.66 -24.32
CA GLN A 131 -20.04 22.37 -25.32
C GLN A 131 -20.49 21.48 -26.50
N ALA A 132 -21.49 21.91 -27.24
CA ALA A 132 -22.04 21.12 -28.35
C ALA A 132 -21.05 20.87 -29.49
N SER A 133 -20.06 21.75 -29.70
CA SER A 133 -19.01 21.57 -30.71
C SER A 133 -18.06 20.41 -30.40
N ASP A 134 -18.01 19.95 -29.15
CA ASP A 134 -17.16 18.83 -28.74
C ASP A 134 -17.77 17.45 -29.03
N TRP A 135 -19.02 17.46 -29.56
CA TRP A 135 -19.72 16.23 -29.92
C TRP A 135 -18.97 15.46 -31.00
N ARG A 136 -18.40 14.32 -30.58
CA ARG A 136 -17.65 13.43 -31.45
C ARG A 136 -17.88 11.98 -31.05
N ARG A 137 -17.73 11.07 -32.00
CA ARG A 137 -17.71 9.63 -31.74
C ARG A 137 -16.30 9.20 -31.38
N LEU A 138 -16.17 8.46 -30.28
CA LEU A 138 -14.92 7.81 -29.86
C LEU A 138 -15.18 6.31 -29.71
N THR A 139 -14.19 5.51 -30.07
CA THR A 139 -14.21 4.08 -29.77
C THR A 139 -13.59 3.86 -28.40
N LEU A 140 -14.39 3.34 -27.47
CA LEU A 140 -13.94 3.07 -26.10
C LEU A 140 -13.43 1.64 -25.98
N GLY A 141 -12.39 1.44 -25.18
CA GLY A 141 -11.86 0.11 -24.88
C GLY A 141 -12.83 -0.70 -24.02
N LEU A 142 -12.76 -2.02 -24.18
CA LEU A 142 -13.47 -2.99 -23.33
C LEU A 142 -12.49 -3.56 -22.29
N VAL A 143 -12.88 -3.53 -21.02
CA VAL A 143 -12.07 -4.06 -19.91
C VAL A 143 -12.24 -5.58 -19.78
N GLN A 144 -13.46 -6.09 -20.04
CA GLN A 144 -13.71 -7.52 -20.05
C GLN A 144 -12.80 -8.24 -21.06
N GLY A 145 -12.23 -9.38 -20.65
CA GLY A 145 -11.32 -10.18 -21.48
C GLY A 145 -9.87 -9.69 -21.49
N THR A 146 -9.57 -8.50 -20.94
CA THR A 146 -8.17 -8.06 -20.72
C THR A 146 -7.49 -8.89 -19.65
N THR A 147 -6.16 -8.82 -19.58
CA THR A 147 -5.35 -9.55 -18.60
C THR A 147 -4.73 -8.56 -17.61
N LEU A 148 -5.04 -8.77 -16.33
CA LEU A 148 -4.44 -8.07 -15.18
C LEU A 148 -3.27 -8.90 -14.66
N GLY A 149 -2.05 -8.37 -14.76
CA GLY A 149 -0.86 -8.92 -14.13
C GLY A 149 -0.65 -8.35 -12.74
N LEU A 150 -0.37 -9.20 -11.77
CA LEU A 150 -0.09 -8.82 -10.39
C LEU A 150 1.36 -9.16 -10.02
N TYR A 151 2.21 -8.17 -9.90
CA TYR A 151 3.54 -8.34 -9.34
C TYR A 151 3.49 -8.19 -7.82
N GLY A 152 3.39 -9.33 -7.14
CA GLY A 152 3.07 -9.44 -5.72
C GLY A 152 1.60 -9.83 -5.49
N PHE A 153 1.38 -10.85 -4.64
CA PHE A 153 0.04 -11.35 -4.33
C PHE A 153 -0.16 -11.46 -2.81
N GLY A 154 -0.33 -10.31 -2.16
CA GLY A 154 -0.69 -10.17 -0.76
C GLY A 154 -2.20 -9.91 -0.58
N SER A 155 -2.57 -9.20 0.49
CA SER A 155 -3.96 -8.80 0.76
C SER A 155 -4.56 -7.91 -0.33
N ILE A 156 -3.78 -6.98 -0.89
CA ILE A 156 -4.20 -6.11 -2.00
C ILE A 156 -4.42 -6.95 -3.27
N GLY A 157 -3.44 -7.79 -3.63
CA GLY A 157 -3.55 -8.65 -4.83
C GLY A 157 -4.78 -9.58 -4.76
N ARG A 158 -5.08 -10.13 -3.58
CA ARG A 158 -6.28 -10.95 -3.36
C ARG A 158 -7.57 -10.14 -3.53
N ALA A 159 -7.67 -8.97 -2.90
CA ALA A 159 -8.85 -8.11 -2.99
C ALA A 159 -9.10 -7.63 -4.43
N LEU A 160 -8.02 -7.32 -5.16
CA LEU A 160 -8.08 -6.89 -6.55
C LEU A 160 -8.45 -8.05 -7.49
N ALA A 161 -7.83 -9.23 -7.32
CA ALA A 161 -8.10 -10.41 -8.14
C ALA A 161 -9.58 -10.83 -8.07
N GLN A 162 -10.16 -10.89 -6.87
CA GLN A 162 -11.57 -11.24 -6.70
C GLN A 162 -12.51 -10.30 -7.48
N ARG A 163 -12.23 -8.99 -7.45
CA ARG A 163 -13.03 -7.98 -8.16
C ARG A 163 -12.80 -8.00 -9.67
N ALA A 164 -11.55 -8.16 -10.08
CA ALA A 164 -11.17 -8.23 -11.49
C ALA A 164 -11.82 -9.44 -12.20
N LEU A 165 -11.76 -10.62 -11.57
CA LEU A 165 -12.40 -11.84 -12.09
C LEU A 165 -13.91 -11.68 -12.23
N ALA A 166 -14.59 -11.03 -11.26
CA ALA A 166 -16.03 -10.75 -11.34
C ALA A 166 -16.40 -9.81 -12.49
N LEU A 167 -15.45 -8.98 -12.95
CA LEU A 167 -15.59 -8.09 -14.11
C LEU A 167 -15.21 -8.77 -15.44
N GLY A 168 -14.88 -10.08 -15.42
CA GLY A 168 -14.45 -10.83 -16.59
C GLY A 168 -13.03 -10.51 -17.06
N ILE A 169 -12.20 -9.92 -16.19
CA ILE A 169 -10.76 -9.69 -16.41
C ILE A 169 -10.01 -10.98 -16.06
N LYS A 170 -9.12 -11.43 -16.91
CA LYS A 170 -8.22 -12.54 -16.61
C LYS A 170 -7.15 -12.07 -15.62
N VAL A 171 -6.78 -12.92 -14.66
CA VAL A 171 -5.77 -12.55 -13.66
C VAL A 171 -4.59 -13.50 -13.71
N VAL A 172 -3.40 -12.96 -13.91
CA VAL A 172 -2.12 -13.66 -13.80
C VAL A 172 -1.30 -13.02 -12.68
N ALA A 173 -0.58 -13.83 -11.90
CA ALA A 173 0.15 -13.29 -10.75
C ALA A 173 1.53 -13.95 -10.58
N LEU A 174 2.47 -13.13 -10.12
CA LEU A 174 3.80 -13.54 -9.68
C LEU A 174 3.95 -13.24 -8.19
N ARG A 175 4.27 -14.26 -7.40
CA ARG A 175 4.66 -14.11 -5.99
C ARG A 175 5.85 -15.02 -5.67
N ARG A 176 6.62 -14.61 -4.67
CA ARG A 176 7.84 -15.31 -4.26
C ARG A 176 7.58 -16.71 -3.69
N SER A 177 6.51 -16.90 -2.92
CA SER A 177 6.19 -18.20 -2.32
C SER A 177 5.31 -19.05 -3.25
N ASP A 178 5.47 -20.37 -3.16
CA ASP A 178 4.70 -21.35 -3.94
C ASP A 178 3.32 -21.67 -3.36
N GLU A 179 2.95 -21.04 -2.23
CA GLU A 179 1.63 -21.24 -1.66
C GLU A 179 0.50 -20.92 -2.64
N PRO A 180 -0.65 -21.61 -2.56
CA PRO A 180 -1.81 -21.30 -3.37
C PRO A 180 -2.27 -19.84 -3.17
N PHE A 181 -2.79 -19.22 -4.23
CA PHE A 181 -3.32 -17.86 -4.15
C PHE A 181 -4.59 -17.78 -3.28
N GLY A 182 -5.35 -18.88 -3.17
CA GLY A 182 -6.61 -18.94 -2.45
C GLY A 182 -7.69 -18.04 -3.06
N VAL A 183 -7.61 -17.81 -4.36
CA VAL A 183 -8.62 -17.18 -5.20
C VAL A 183 -8.66 -18.00 -6.50
N ASP A 184 -9.79 -18.63 -6.77
CA ASP A 184 -9.96 -19.43 -7.99
C ASP A 184 -9.92 -18.53 -9.22
N GLY A 185 -9.35 -19.05 -10.31
CA GLY A 185 -9.20 -18.30 -11.57
C GLY A 185 -7.96 -17.41 -11.66
N VAL A 186 -7.11 -17.35 -10.64
CA VAL A 186 -5.80 -16.68 -10.70
C VAL A 186 -4.76 -17.67 -11.20
N GLU A 187 -4.12 -17.35 -12.32
CA GLU A 187 -3.06 -18.15 -12.90
C GLU A 187 -1.69 -17.70 -12.41
N ARG A 188 -0.81 -18.66 -12.07
CA ARG A 188 0.57 -18.38 -11.66
C ARG A 188 1.47 -18.25 -12.89
N VAL A 189 2.36 -17.26 -12.87
CA VAL A 189 3.50 -17.18 -13.80
C VAL A 189 4.81 -17.33 -13.05
N GLY A 190 5.83 -17.83 -13.75
CA GLY A 190 7.13 -18.18 -13.17
C GLY A 190 8.13 -17.04 -13.11
N SER A 191 7.92 -15.95 -13.86
CA SER A 191 8.87 -14.84 -13.94
C SER A 191 8.18 -13.50 -14.21
N LEU A 192 8.88 -12.40 -13.95
CA LEU A 192 8.42 -11.05 -14.27
C LEU A 192 8.29 -10.87 -15.81
N ASP A 193 9.16 -11.47 -16.59
CA ASP A 193 9.11 -11.38 -18.06
C ASP A 193 7.83 -12.03 -18.60
N GLN A 194 7.46 -13.22 -18.07
CA GLN A 194 6.19 -13.86 -18.42
C GLN A 194 4.99 -13.01 -17.98
N LEU A 195 5.08 -12.36 -16.82
CA LEU A 195 4.03 -11.47 -16.33
C LEU A 195 3.84 -10.28 -17.26
N LEU A 196 4.94 -9.61 -17.64
CA LEU A 196 4.95 -8.46 -18.55
C LEU A 196 4.42 -8.81 -19.94
N ALA A 197 4.83 -9.96 -20.48
CA ALA A 197 4.41 -10.44 -21.81
C ALA A 197 2.90 -10.76 -21.89
N ARG A 198 2.27 -11.05 -20.76
CA ARG A 198 0.87 -11.48 -20.71
C ARG A 198 -0.11 -10.40 -20.24
N SER A 199 0.41 -9.28 -19.70
CA SER A 199 -0.41 -8.25 -19.05
C SER A 199 -0.84 -7.17 -20.02
N ASP A 200 -2.13 -6.85 -20.06
CA ASP A 200 -2.65 -5.59 -20.61
C ASP A 200 -2.53 -4.48 -19.55
N HIS A 201 -2.75 -4.84 -18.28
CA HIS A 201 -2.57 -3.99 -17.13
C HIS A 201 -1.63 -4.69 -16.14
N LEU A 202 -0.51 -4.08 -15.78
CA LEU A 202 0.42 -4.61 -14.78
C LEU A 202 0.37 -3.77 -13.51
N VAL A 203 0.02 -4.40 -12.39
CA VAL A 203 -0.02 -3.76 -11.08
C VAL A 203 1.16 -4.20 -10.23
N LEU A 204 1.91 -3.23 -9.73
CA LEU A 204 2.98 -3.46 -8.78
C LEU A 204 2.40 -3.40 -7.36
N ALA A 205 2.40 -4.53 -6.67
CA ALA A 205 1.91 -4.74 -5.30
C ALA A 205 2.91 -5.52 -4.43
N ALA A 206 4.15 -5.67 -4.90
CA ALA A 206 5.24 -6.30 -4.16
C ALA A 206 5.87 -5.31 -3.15
N PRO A 207 6.42 -5.79 -2.02
CA PRO A 207 7.17 -4.92 -1.10
C PRO A 207 8.45 -4.42 -1.77
N SER A 208 8.95 -3.26 -1.31
CA SER A 208 10.27 -2.77 -1.67
C SER A 208 11.35 -3.55 -0.91
N THR A 209 12.21 -4.22 -1.66
CA THR A 209 13.39 -4.96 -1.17
C THR A 209 14.54 -4.74 -2.13
N ALA A 210 15.74 -5.22 -1.80
CA ALA A 210 16.88 -5.17 -2.72
C ALA A 210 16.56 -5.88 -4.06
N GLU A 211 15.83 -7.01 -4.01
CA GLU A 211 15.48 -7.81 -5.19
C GLU A 211 14.39 -7.16 -6.05
N THR A 212 13.50 -6.36 -5.45
CA THR A 212 12.40 -5.70 -6.17
C THR A 212 12.75 -4.28 -6.63
N ARG A 213 13.87 -3.72 -6.15
CA ARG A 213 14.35 -2.42 -6.61
C ARG A 213 14.60 -2.45 -8.12
N HIS A 214 14.01 -1.47 -8.82
CA HIS A 214 14.07 -1.37 -10.29
C HIS A 214 13.69 -2.68 -11.02
N ALA A 215 12.78 -3.46 -10.44
CA ALA A 215 12.22 -4.63 -11.13
C ALA A 215 11.61 -4.22 -12.48
N ILE A 216 11.00 -3.03 -12.56
CA ILE A 216 10.59 -2.40 -13.82
C ILE A 216 11.73 -1.54 -14.32
N SER A 217 12.50 -2.10 -15.23
CA SER A 217 13.71 -1.56 -15.83
C SER A 217 13.65 -1.61 -17.35
N ARG A 218 14.61 -1.04 -18.05
CA ARG A 218 14.72 -1.16 -19.51
C ARG A 218 14.75 -2.64 -19.96
N ALA A 219 15.48 -3.49 -19.23
CA ALA A 219 15.57 -4.91 -19.54
C ALA A 219 14.24 -5.63 -19.39
N SER A 220 13.56 -5.46 -18.26
CA SER A 220 12.26 -6.11 -18.05
C SER A 220 11.17 -5.56 -18.98
N LEU A 221 11.14 -4.23 -19.21
CA LEU A 221 10.21 -3.61 -20.15
C LEU A 221 10.39 -4.07 -21.61
N ALA A 222 11.55 -4.63 -21.96
CA ALA A 222 11.74 -5.25 -23.26
C ALA A 222 10.74 -6.41 -23.53
N HIS A 223 10.32 -7.09 -22.47
CA HIS A 223 9.34 -8.19 -22.52
C HIS A 223 7.90 -7.74 -22.41
N ALA A 224 7.65 -6.42 -22.18
CA ALA A 224 6.31 -5.92 -22.04
C ALA A 224 5.47 -6.09 -23.32
N ARG A 225 4.24 -6.52 -23.15
CA ARG A 225 3.26 -6.52 -24.23
C ARG A 225 3.06 -5.07 -24.73
N PRO A 226 3.05 -4.82 -26.06
CA PRO A 226 2.75 -3.50 -26.59
C PRO A 226 1.40 -2.99 -26.09
N GLY A 227 1.35 -1.73 -25.68
CA GLY A 227 0.14 -1.13 -25.13
C GLY A 227 -0.05 -1.34 -23.62
N LEU A 228 0.97 -1.82 -22.91
CA LEU A 228 0.92 -2.03 -21.47
C LEU A 228 0.47 -0.77 -20.72
N HIS A 229 -0.49 -0.94 -19.80
CA HIS A 229 -0.80 0.03 -18.74
C HIS A 229 -0.10 -0.40 -17.46
N LEU A 230 0.92 0.34 -17.03
CA LEU A 230 1.64 0.12 -15.77
C LEU A 230 0.96 0.88 -14.64
N ILE A 231 0.65 0.19 -13.53
CA ILE A 231 0.04 0.79 -12.33
C ILE A 231 0.92 0.49 -11.13
N ASN A 232 1.43 1.52 -10.47
CA ASN A 232 2.27 1.36 -9.27
C ASN A 232 1.56 1.89 -8.02
N ILE A 233 1.16 0.97 -7.14
CA ILE A 233 0.56 1.24 -5.82
C ILE A 233 1.43 0.67 -4.68
N ALA A 234 2.66 0.28 -4.97
CA ALA A 234 3.58 -0.33 -4.01
C ALA A 234 4.58 0.68 -3.46
N ARG A 235 5.72 0.86 -4.16
CA ARG A 235 6.76 1.86 -3.88
C ARG A 235 7.36 2.37 -5.18
N GLY A 236 7.78 3.64 -5.19
CA GLY A 236 8.37 4.28 -6.37
C GLY A 236 9.61 3.59 -6.88
N ASN A 237 10.48 3.15 -5.98
CA ASN A 237 11.76 2.53 -6.30
C ASN A 237 11.69 1.15 -6.98
N LEU A 238 10.48 0.57 -7.15
CA LEU A 238 10.31 -0.62 -7.96
C LEU A 238 10.47 -0.30 -9.46
N VAL A 239 10.36 0.96 -9.83
CA VAL A 239 10.39 1.45 -11.21
C VAL A 239 11.64 2.30 -11.44
N ASP A 240 12.42 1.95 -12.44
CA ASP A 240 13.41 2.85 -13.01
C ASP A 240 12.68 3.94 -13.81
N HIS A 241 12.67 5.17 -13.31
CA HIS A 241 11.93 6.28 -13.91
C HIS A 241 12.39 6.62 -15.32
N GLN A 242 13.72 6.55 -15.58
CA GLN A 242 14.23 6.84 -16.91
C GLN A 242 13.82 5.75 -17.91
N ALA A 243 13.92 4.49 -17.50
CA ALA A 243 13.47 3.37 -18.33
C ALA A 243 11.98 3.43 -18.64
N LEU A 244 11.16 3.86 -17.66
CA LEU A 244 9.72 4.06 -17.88
C LEU A 244 9.46 5.22 -18.84
N LEU A 245 10.15 6.37 -18.70
CA LEU A 245 10.01 7.50 -19.61
C LEU A 245 10.35 7.12 -21.06
N ASP A 246 11.44 6.38 -21.24
CA ASP A 246 11.84 5.90 -22.57
C ASP A 246 10.76 4.98 -23.17
N ALA A 247 10.26 4.02 -22.38
CA ALA A 247 9.22 3.09 -22.82
C ALA A 247 7.87 3.78 -23.15
N LEU A 248 7.51 4.84 -22.40
CA LEU A 248 6.36 5.68 -22.69
C LEU A 248 6.54 6.44 -24.00
N ASN A 249 7.72 7.06 -24.23
CA ASN A 249 8.04 7.80 -25.44
C ASN A 249 8.08 6.88 -26.68
N GLU A 250 8.62 5.68 -26.54
CA GLU A 250 8.64 4.65 -27.57
C GLU A 250 7.26 4.03 -27.85
N GLY A 251 6.24 4.29 -27.00
CA GLY A 251 4.91 3.73 -27.12
C GLY A 251 4.78 2.27 -26.67
N LYS A 252 5.82 1.69 -26.07
CA LYS A 252 5.81 0.34 -25.53
C LYS A 252 4.92 0.25 -24.29
N VAL A 253 5.00 1.24 -23.40
CA VAL A 253 4.05 1.49 -22.33
C VAL A 253 3.06 2.56 -22.82
N ALA A 254 1.78 2.22 -22.88
CA ALA A 254 0.74 3.12 -23.35
C ALA A 254 0.33 4.13 -22.29
N LEU A 255 0.36 3.74 -21.03
CA LEU A 255 -0.04 4.56 -19.89
C LEU A 255 0.68 4.11 -18.62
N ALA A 256 1.08 5.04 -17.77
CA ALA A 256 1.53 4.80 -16.42
C ALA A 256 0.64 5.52 -15.42
N THR A 257 0.07 4.79 -14.45
CA THR A 257 -0.63 5.34 -13.29
C THR A 257 0.23 5.08 -12.05
N LEU A 258 0.75 6.16 -11.47
CA LEU A 258 1.73 6.09 -10.39
C LEU A 258 1.15 6.80 -9.15
N ASP A 259 0.75 6.02 -8.15
CA ASP A 259 0.35 6.56 -6.84
C ASP A 259 1.58 6.82 -5.96
N VAL A 260 2.70 6.19 -6.31
CA VAL A 260 3.98 6.26 -5.60
C VAL A 260 5.14 6.55 -6.54
N THR A 261 6.11 7.33 -6.07
CA THR A 261 7.32 7.71 -6.81
C THR A 261 8.56 7.65 -5.90
N ASP A 262 9.75 7.81 -6.46
CA ASP A 262 11.01 7.89 -5.72
C ASP A 262 11.90 9.00 -6.34
N PRO A 263 12.08 10.15 -5.65
CA PRO A 263 11.54 10.51 -4.32
C PRO A 263 10.04 10.86 -4.31
N GLU A 264 9.46 10.97 -3.12
CA GLU A 264 8.11 11.49 -2.86
C GLU A 264 8.17 12.76 -2.00
N PRO A 265 7.69 13.94 -2.53
CA PRO A 265 7.24 14.15 -3.91
C PRO A 265 8.40 14.15 -4.91
N LEU A 266 8.08 14.00 -6.20
CA LEU A 266 9.04 14.25 -7.28
C LEU A 266 9.51 15.71 -7.28
N PRO A 267 10.77 15.99 -7.66
CA PRO A 267 11.26 17.35 -7.81
C PRO A 267 10.41 18.17 -8.79
N ALA A 268 10.31 19.47 -8.54
CA ALA A 268 9.65 20.38 -9.47
C ALA A 268 10.28 20.26 -10.88
N GLY A 269 9.43 20.24 -11.91
CA GLY A 269 9.88 20.08 -13.29
C GLY A 269 10.23 18.64 -13.72
N HIS A 270 10.02 17.64 -12.86
CA HIS A 270 10.21 16.24 -13.26
C HIS A 270 9.31 15.89 -14.45
N ALA A 271 9.88 15.15 -15.43
CA ALA A 271 9.23 14.86 -16.71
C ALA A 271 7.88 14.15 -16.58
N PHE A 272 7.62 13.44 -15.49
CA PHE A 272 6.33 12.79 -15.26
C PHE A 272 5.16 13.78 -15.08
N TYR A 273 5.38 14.97 -14.52
CA TYR A 273 4.28 15.94 -14.27
C TYR A 273 3.58 16.42 -15.54
N GLY A 274 4.32 16.59 -16.61
CA GLY A 274 3.77 17.07 -17.89
C GLY A 274 3.56 15.99 -18.94
N HIS A 275 3.86 14.74 -18.63
CA HIS A 275 3.80 13.67 -19.62
C HIS A 275 2.36 13.22 -19.90
N PRO A 276 1.88 13.25 -21.19
CA PRO A 276 0.48 12.97 -21.51
C PRO A 276 0.02 11.55 -21.18
N ARG A 277 0.98 10.62 -21.07
CA ARG A 277 0.73 9.20 -20.76
C ARG A 277 1.10 8.83 -19.31
N VAL A 278 1.21 9.82 -18.42
CA VAL A 278 1.44 9.58 -16.98
C VAL A 278 0.28 10.18 -16.19
N ARG A 279 -0.21 9.42 -15.24
CA ARG A 279 -1.19 9.86 -14.23
C ARG A 279 -0.53 9.69 -12.87
N LEU A 280 -0.34 10.82 -12.18
CA LEU A 280 0.25 10.84 -10.83
C LEU A 280 -0.83 11.08 -9.79
N SER A 281 -0.74 10.39 -8.68
CA SER A 281 -1.49 10.71 -7.46
C SER A 281 -0.56 10.74 -6.24
N PRO A 282 -0.92 11.50 -5.18
CA PRO A 282 0.01 11.81 -4.10
C PRO A 282 0.01 10.72 -3.01
N HIS A 283 0.22 9.45 -3.38
CA HIS A 283 0.21 8.28 -2.48
C HIS A 283 -1.09 8.22 -1.68
N ILE A 284 -2.21 8.25 -2.39
CA ILE A 284 -3.56 8.41 -1.83
C ILE A 284 -4.45 7.19 -2.01
N SER A 285 -4.00 6.17 -2.76
CA SER A 285 -4.78 4.97 -3.04
C SER A 285 -5.32 4.24 -1.79
N PRO A 286 -4.67 4.29 -0.60
CA PRO A 286 -5.22 3.71 0.63
C PRO A 286 -6.23 4.63 1.34
N SER A 287 -6.37 5.89 0.91
CA SER A 287 -7.15 6.90 1.62
C SER A 287 -8.66 6.69 1.41
N THR A 288 -9.40 6.54 2.51
CA THR A 288 -10.85 6.37 2.51
C THR A 288 -11.40 6.81 3.86
N ASP A 289 -12.68 7.18 3.92
CA ASP A 289 -13.40 7.48 5.17
C ASP A 289 -13.49 6.27 6.11
N GLN A 290 -13.30 5.05 5.57
CA GLN A 290 -13.31 3.81 6.34
C GLN A 290 -11.92 3.40 6.88
N ILE A 291 -10.85 4.17 6.61
CA ILE A 291 -9.50 3.76 7.02
C ILE A 291 -9.32 3.73 8.53
N VAL A 292 -9.83 4.74 9.25
CA VAL A 292 -9.74 4.81 10.71
C VAL A 292 -10.53 3.69 11.39
N PRO A 293 -11.81 3.44 11.07
CA PRO A 293 -12.52 2.27 11.56
C PRO A 293 -11.77 0.95 11.32
N ALA A 294 -11.24 0.74 10.10
CA ALA A 294 -10.49 -0.47 9.76
C ALA A 294 -9.18 -0.62 10.54
N LEU A 295 -8.50 0.48 10.84
CA LEU A 295 -7.29 0.49 11.68
C LEU A 295 -7.62 0.12 13.13
N ILE A 296 -8.72 0.65 13.67
CA ILE A 296 -9.19 0.31 15.03
C ILE A 296 -9.60 -1.16 15.10
N ASP A 297 -10.36 -1.66 14.13
CA ASP A 297 -10.74 -3.08 14.07
C ASP A 297 -9.50 -3.99 13.98
N LYS A 298 -8.47 -3.58 13.23
CA LYS A 298 -7.20 -4.29 13.18
C LYS A 298 -6.46 -4.25 14.51
N PHE A 299 -6.46 -3.10 15.18
CA PHE A 299 -5.88 -2.96 16.52
C PHE A 299 -6.56 -3.93 17.51
N VAL A 300 -7.90 -3.93 17.57
CA VAL A 300 -8.68 -4.81 18.44
C VAL A 300 -8.36 -6.28 18.16
N LEU A 301 -8.38 -6.69 16.89
CA LEU A 301 -8.05 -8.06 16.50
C LEU A 301 -6.64 -8.48 16.95
N ASN A 302 -5.66 -7.59 16.81
CA ASN A 302 -4.29 -7.88 17.20
C ASN A 302 -4.10 -7.78 18.73
N LEU A 303 -4.85 -6.92 19.42
CA LEU A 303 -4.89 -6.85 20.88
C LEU A 303 -5.36 -8.19 21.47
N ASP A 304 -6.46 -8.76 20.98
CA ASP A 304 -6.97 -10.04 21.44
C ASP A 304 -5.93 -11.16 21.30
N ARG A 305 -5.19 -11.16 20.20
CA ARG A 305 -4.07 -12.10 19.97
C ARG A 305 -2.91 -11.87 20.93
N PHE A 306 -2.52 -10.63 21.13
CA PHE A 306 -1.46 -10.25 22.04
C PHE A 306 -1.79 -10.68 23.49
N LEU A 307 -3.02 -10.44 23.94
CA LEU A 307 -3.51 -10.82 25.28
C LEU A 307 -3.62 -12.34 25.44
N SER A 308 -3.98 -13.06 24.39
CA SER A 308 -4.12 -14.51 24.40
C SER A 308 -2.77 -15.25 24.31
N LEU A 309 -1.62 -14.52 24.26
CA LEU A 309 -0.30 -15.09 24.03
C LEU A 309 -0.18 -15.89 22.73
N ILE A 310 -1.10 -15.71 21.80
CA ILE A 310 -1.01 -16.27 20.46
C ILE A 310 -0.07 -15.35 19.68
N HIS A 311 1.02 -15.88 19.14
CA HIS A 311 1.93 -15.11 18.28
C HIS A 311 1.18 -14.46 17.13
N ILE A 312 1.31 -13.15 17.04
CA ILE A 312 0.64 -12.30 16.06
C ILE A 312 1.33 -12.39 14.70
#